data_b26f5776db31271fcf45a91affca8d16
#
_entry.id   b26f5776db31271fcf45a91affca8d16
#
_cell.length_a   1.000
_cell.length_b   1.000
_cell.length_c   1.000
_cell.angle_alpha   90.00
_cell.angle_beta   90.00
_cell.angle_gamma   90.00
#
_symmetry.space_group_name_H-M   'P 1'
#
loop_
_entity.id
_entity.type
_entity.pdbx_description
1 polymer ?
#
loop_
_entity_poly.entity_id
_entity_poly.type
_entity_poly.pdbx_seq_one_letter_code
_entity_poly.pdbx_strand_id
1 'polypeptide(L)'
;MKILRACCGLLLAALTLTACGQKPLLENVTLSPGVISPNADGKDDVARISFQLNRSARISITFEDALGRTYVFRNATPLGRNEEPYSVLFPGVVEGFLLPGEDVPFRITRRVLPDGVYTWKITATTDDGETVTHTGALTVENADTRLPEITGFSVYPKEFSPNQDGIDDRVTINLFLHKDVEELTVYMLDKEGVRHHIPEEERRTPLNTEGFHTFDYDGGIDAGAEPPPNGEYTVYAEARDAVGQRVLVTDTLTLVNAGRPMAYILNGEMTLKPTTLVISDTLCFTLTVENDSGTYLRTTGPWP
;
A
#
# COMPACT_ATOMS: atom_id res chain seq x y z
N MET A 1 -48.09 5.11 -90.13
CA MET A 1 -46.78 4.63 -89.64
C MET A 1 -46.26 5.60 -88.62
N LYS A 2 -46.53 5.40 -87.34
CA LYS A 2 -45.98 6.19 -86.21
C LYS A 2 -45.42 5.27 -85.20
N ILE A 3 -44.13 5.30 -84.96
CA ILE A 3 -43.41 4.51 -84.03
C ILE A 3 -43.45 5.23 -82.69
N LEU A 4 -44.04 4.54 -81.68
CA LEU A 4 -44.14 4.99 -80.28
C LEU A 4 -42.88 4.53 -79.53
N ARG A 5 -42.02 5.42 -79.10
CA ARG A 5 -40.88 5.13 -78.22
C ARG A 5 -41.33 5.23 -76.76
N ALA A 6 -41.33 4.11 -76.07
CA ALA A 6 -41.49 4.06 -74.62
C ALA A 6 -40.17 4.40 -73.97
N CYS A 7 -40.09 5.47 -73.17
CA CYS A 7 -38.99 5.79 -72.26
C CYS A 7 -39.24 5.05 -70.95
N CYS A 8 -38.43 4.08 -70.69
CA CYS A 8 -38.36 3.41 -69.39
C CYS A 8 -37.44 4.23 -68.41
N GLY A 9 -38.07 4.99 -67.55
CA GLY A 9 -37.35 5.76 -66.56
C GLY A 9 -36.92 4.86 -65.38
N LEU A 10 -35.62 4.57 -65.25
CA LEU A 10 -35.02 3.88 -64.11
C LEU A 10 -34.93 4.86 -62.93
N LEU A 11 -35.77 4.75 -61.93
CA LEU A 11 -35.67 5.47 -60.67
C LEU A 11 -34.60 4.78 -59.81
N LEU A 12 -33.39 5.37 -59.76
CA LEU A 12 -32.31 4.94 -58.84
C LEU A 12 -32.64 5.49 -57.45
N ALA A 13 -33.20 4.67 -56.56
CA ALA A 13 -33.38 5.00 -55.16
C ALA A 13 -31.98 4.89 -54.47
N ALA A 14 -31.35 6.02 -54.24
CA ALA A 14 -30.16 6.10 -53.39
C ALA A 14 -30.56 5.82 -51.94
N LEU A 15 -30.36 4.60 -51.46
CA LEU A 15 -30.40 4.30 -50.02
C LEU A 15 -29.17 4.99 -49.37
N THR A 16 -29.40 6.16 -48.81
CA THR A 16 -28.43 6.70 -47.83
C THR A 16 -28.52 5.87 -46.57
N LEU A 17 -27.60 4.89 -46.42
CA LEU A 17 -27.29 4.27 -45.14
C LEU A 17 -26.74 5.36 -44.23
N THR A 18 -27.60 5.94 -43.38
CA THR A 18 -27.15 6.67 -42.22
C THR A 18 -26.52 5.63 -41.28
N ALA A 19 -25.21 5.43 -41.43
CA ALA A 19 -24.42 4.76 -40.39
C ALA A 19 -24.64 5.58 -39.12
N CYS A 20 -25.43 5.04 -38.19
CA CYS A 20 -25.50 5.54 -36.83
C CYS A 20 -24.11 5.36 -36.23
N GLY A 21 -23.28 6.39 -36.39
CA GLY A 21 -21.89 6.35 -35.95
C GLY A 21 -21.87 6.12 -34.43
N GLN A 22 -21.52 4.91 -34.01
CA GLN A 22 -21.19 4.70 -32.62
C GLN A 22 -20.09 5.67 -32.24
N LYS A 23 -20.28 6.35 -31.10
CA LYS A 23 -19.20 7.21 -30.58
C LYS A 23 -17.94 6.38 -30.38
N PRO A 24 -16.75 6.91 -30.64
CA PRO A 24 -15.49 6.24 -30.38
C PRO A 24 -15.46 5.74 -28.92
N LEU A 25 -14.87 4.56 -28.65
CA LEU A 25 -14.76 4.02 -27.30
C LEU A 25 -14.06 5.00 -26.34
N LEU A 26 -12.99 5.61 -26.83
CA LEU A 26 -12.14 6.54 -26.09
C LEU A 26 -11.99 7.84 -26.91
N GLU A 27 -12.30 8.99 -26.32
CA GLU A 27 -12.22 10.30 -26.98
C GLU A 27 -11.76 11.39 -26.00
N ASN A 28 -11.44 12.58 -26.53
CA ASN A 28 -11.00 13.76 -25.77
C ASN A 28 -9.78 13.48 -24.88
N VAL A 29 -8.86 12.64 -25.36
CA VAL A 29 -7.66 12.25 -24.62
C VAL A 29 -6.65 13.37 -24.63
N THR A 30 -6.28 13.88 -23.46
CA THR A 30 -5.27 14.93 -23.29
C THR A 30 -4.35 14.62 -22.11
N LEU A 31 -3.11 15.07 -22.20
CA LEU A 31 -2.15 15.14 -21.11
C LEU A 31 -1.59 16.55 -21.06
N SER A 32 -1.71 17.24 -19.95
CA SER A 32 -1.28 18.62 -19.80
C SER A 32 -0.85 18.92 -18.34
N PRO A 33 0.26 19.66 -18.12
CA PRO A 33 1.20 20.14 -19.12
C PRO A 33 1.97 18.99 -19.79
N GLY A 34 2.58 19.26 -20.94
CA GLY A 34 3.43 18.31 -21.67
C GLY A 34 4.87 18.24 -21.14
N VAL A 35 5.21 19.03 -20.13
CA VAL A 35 6.48 19.02 -19.40
C VAL A 35 6.16 19.01 -17.92
N ILE A 36 6.80 18.12 -17.15
CA ILE A 36 6.69 18.06 -15.68
C ILE A 36 8.06 18.01 -15.04
N SER A 37 8.13 18.49 -13.79
CA SER A 37 9.34 18.51 -12.96
C SER A 37 9.06 17.86 -11.61
N PRO A 38 8.95 16.53 -11.53
CA PRO A 38 8.49 15.81 -10.35
C PRO A 38 9.60 15.76 -9.27
N ASN A 39 9.73 16.84 -8.50
CA ASN A 39 10.71 17.00 -7.43
C ASN A 39 10.08 17.47 -6.10
N ALA A 40 8.74 17.60 -6.05
CA ALA A 40 7.95 18.03 -4.91
C ALA A 40 8.23 19.48 -4.45
N ASP A 41 8.63 20.37 -5.34
CA ASP A 41 8.83 21.80 -5.04
C ASP A 41 7.54 22.64 -5.21
N GLY A 42 6.44 22.01 -5.67
CA GLY A 42 5.14 22.62 -5.91
C GLY A 42 4.98 23.28 -7.29
N LYS A 43 5.94 23.08 -8.19
CA LYS A 43 5.89 23.67 -9.54
C LYS A 43 6.00 22.58 -10.60
N ASP A 44 4.98 22.48 -11.45
CA ASP A 44 4.95 21.54 -12.57
C ASP A 44 5.22 20.07 -12.17
N ASP A 45 4.99 19.72 -10.89
CA ASP A 45 5.22 18.37 -10.35
C ASP A 45 4.31 17.31 -10.99
N VAL A 46 3.15 17.73 -11.53
CA VAL A 46 2.12 16.80 -11.99
C VAL A 46 1.56 17.19 -13.35
N ALA A 47 1.28 16.21 -14.19
CA ALA A 47 0.42 16.35 -15.34
C ALA A 47 -1.01 15.86 -15.04
N ARG A 48 -1.98 16.43 -15.71
CA ARG A 48 -3.37 15.96 -15.73
C ARG A 48 -3.62 15.16 -17.00
N ILE A 49 -4.05 13.92 -16.82
CA ILE A 49 -4.53 13.07 -17.92
C ILE A 49 -6.04 13.14 -17.90
N SER A 50 -6.66 13.55 -19.02
CA SER A 50 -8.11 13.58 -19.17
C SER A 50 -8.53 12.77 -20.37
N PHE A 51 -9.64 12.04 -20.25
CA PHE A 51 -10.23 11.25 -21.33
C PHE A 51 -11.70 10.95 -21.05
N GLN A 52 -12.45 10.64 -22.09
CA GLN A 52 -13.85 10.25 -21.99
C GLN A 52 -14.07 8.84 -22.52
N LEU A 53 -14.86 8.04 -21.79
CA LEU A 53 -15.28 6.70 -22.18
C LEU A 53 -16.76 6.72 -22.56
N ASN A 54 -17.07 6.24 -23.75
CA ASN A 54 -18.44 6.10 -24.22
C ASN A 54 -19.05 4.74 -23.88
N ARG A 55 -18.24 3.78 -23.45
CA ARG A 55 -18.60 2.44 -22.96
C ARG A 55 -17.65 2.01 -21.84
N SER A 56 -18.07 1.05 -21.02
CA SER A 56 -17.19 0.45 -20.00
C SER A 56 -15.98 -0.22 -20.67
N ALA A 57 -14.79 0.00 -20.10
CA ALA A 57 -13.54 -0.55 -20.61
C ALA A 57 -12.49 -0.68 -19.50
N ARG A 58 -11.47 -1.47 -19.77
CA ARG A 58 -10.25 -1.51 -18.97
C ARG A 58 -9.24 -0.53 -19.52
N ILE A 59 -8.74 0.35 -18.67
CA ILE A 59 -7.80 1.41 -19.06
C ILE A 59 -6.39 1.03 -18.61
N SER A 60 -5.45 1.06 -19.56
CA SER A 60 -4.02 1.00 -19.31
C SER A 60 -3.37 2.32 -19.69
N ILE A 61 -2.47 2.82 -18.85
CA ILE A 61 -1.70 4.04 -19.09
C ILE A 61 -0.23 3.68 -18.90
N THR A 62 0.55 3.84 -19.98
CA THR A 62 1.97 3.51 -20.00
C THR A 62 2.78 4.66 -20.61
N PHE A 63 4.06 4.67 -20.27
CA PHE A 63 5.04 5.62 -20.82
C PHE A 63 6.18 4.80 -21.42
N GLU A 64 6.64 5.17 -22.62
CA GLU A 64 7.73 4.50 -23.31
C GLU A 64 8.86 5.51 -23.55
N ASP A 65 10.08 5.14 -23.16
CA ASP A 65 11.26 5.97 -23.37
C ASP A 65 11.87 5.80 -24.78
N ALA A 66 12.91 6.57 -25.07
CA ALA A 66 13.61 6.54 -26.36
C ALA A 66 14.30 5.19 -26.65
N LEU A 67 14.48 4.31 -25.66
CA LEU A 67 15.05 2.97 -25.79
C LEU A 67 13.97 1.89 -25.94
N GLY A 68 12.70 2.26 -25.97
CA GLY A 68 11.56 1.36 -26.08
C GLY A 68 11.21 0.65 -24.76
N ARG A 69 11.73 1.09 -23.61
CA ARG A 69 11.34 0.56 -22.30
C ARG A 69 9.99 1.13 -21.91
N THR A 70 9.10 0.26 -21.47
CA THR A 70 7.73 0.61 -21.09
C THR A 70 7.60 0.67 -19.58
N TYR A 71 7.01 1.77 -19.08
CA TYR A 71 6.74 2.04 -17.69
C TYR A 71 5.24 2.11 -17.45
N VAL A 72 4.73 1.39 -16.46
CA VAL A 72 3.29 1.26 -16.23
C VAL A 72 2.84 2.22 -15.14
N PHE A 73 1.88 3.06 -15.45
CA PHE A 73 1.19 3.91 -14.45
C PHE A 73 -0.11 3.29 -13.99
N ARG A 74 -0.91 2.78 -14.94
CA ARG A 74 -2.13 2.03 -14.66
C ARG A 74 -2.19 0.80 -15.55
N ASN A 75 -2.60 -0.33 -15.00
CA ASN A 75 -2.73 -1.58 -15.72
C ASN A 75 -4.18 -2.06 -15.66
N ALA A 76 -4.82 -2.17 -16.82
CA ALA A 76 -6.14 -2.75 -17.04
C ALA A 76 -7.20 -2.36 -15.97
N THR A 77 -7.19 -1.11 -15.53
CA THR A 77 -8.12 -0.61 -14.50
C THR A 77 -9.53 -0.54 -15.08
N PRO A 78 -10.53 -1.24 -14.52
CA PRO A 78 -11.90 -1.21 -15.02
C PRO A 78 -12.54 0.15 -14.72
N LEU A 79 -13.08 0.80 -15.75
CA LEU A 79 -13.82 2.05 -15.64
C LEU A 79 -15.14 1.95 -16.41
N GLY A 80 -16.18 2.56 -15.86
CA GLY A 80 -17.50 2.64 -16.49
C GLY A 80 -17.58 3.74 -17.57
N ARG A 81 -18.67 3.74 -18.34
CA ARG A 81 -19.05 4.92 -19.13
C ARG A 81 -19.24 6.12 -18.19
N ASN A 82 -18.76 7.28 -18.60
CA ASN A 82 -18.93 8.52 -17.85
C ASN A 82 -19.40 9.65 -18.77
N GLU A 83 -20.26 10.52 -18.27
CA GLU A 83 -20.72 11.72 -18.98
C GLU A 83 -19.70 12.87 -18.88
N GLU A 84 -19.05 12.97 -17.71
CA GLU A 84 -17.94 13.89 -17.47
C GLU A 84 -16.60 13.20 -17.77
N PRO A 85 -15.60 13.89 -18.33
CA PRO A 85 -14.30 13.30 -18.57
C PRO A 85 -13.63 12.79 -17.30
N TYR A 86 -13.03 11.61 -17.36
CA TYR A 86 -12.10 11.17 -16.32
C TYR A 86 -10.92 12.12 -16.24
N SER A 87 -10.49 12.42 -15.03
CA SER A 87 -9.35 13.27 -14.73
C SER A 87 -8.44 12.58 -13.72
N VAL A 88 -7.22 12.29 -14.13
CA VAL A 88 -6.21 11.58 -13.33
C VAL A 88 -4.96 12.45 -13.24
N LEU A 89 -4.47 12.66 -12.01
CA LEU A 89 -3.18 13.32 -11.81
C LEU A 89 -2.06 12.28 -11.95
N PHE A 90 -1.06 12.65 -12.73
CA PHE A 90 0.16 11.87 -12.95
C PHE A 90 1.36 12.63 -12.38
N PRO A 91 1.92 12.20 -11.25
CA PRO A 91 3.05 12.86 -10.58
C PRO A 91 4.42 12.38 -11.11
N GLY A 92 4.51 11.88 -12.33
CA GLY A 92 5.75 11.30 -12.85
C GLY A 92 6.10 9.91 -12.29
N VAL A 93 5.29 9.36 -11.38
CA VAL A 93 5.57 8.10 -10.68
C VAL A 93 4.79 6.93 -11.30
N VAL A 94 5.49 5.84 -11.56
CA VAL A 94 4.98 4.61 -12.20
C VAL A 94 5.20 3.40 -11.27
N GLU A 95 4.79 2.21 -11.69
CA GLU A 95 5.15 0.97 -11.01
C GLU A 95 6.66 0.85 -10.87
N GLY A 96 7.13 0.17 -9.79
CA GLY A 96 8.54 0.05 -9.50
C GLY A 96 9.34 -0.66 -10.59
N PHE A 97 10.52 -0.16 -10.88
CA PHE A 97 11.46 -0.72 -11.84
C PHE A 97 12.89 -0.50 -11.38
N LEU A 98 13.82 -1.31 -11.91
CA LEU A 98 15.25 -1.15 -11.71
C LEU A 98 15.88 -0.42 -12.91
N LEU A 99 16.83 0.46 -12.62
CA LEU A 99 17.68 1.03 -13.67
C LEU A 99 18.74 0.01 -14.10
N PRO A 100 19.29 0.11 -15.33
CA PRO A 100 20.35 -0.78 -15.78
C PRO A 100 21.56 -0.79 -14.83
N GLY A 101 21.92 -1.96 -14.32
CA GLY A 101 23.03 -2.13 -13.38
C GLY A 101 22.72 -1.77 -11.92
N GLU A 102 21.51 -1.44 -11.60
CA GLU A 102 21.06 -1.19 -10.23
C GLU A 102 20.76 -2.51 -9.51
N ASP A 103 21.33 -2.65 -8.30
CA ASP A 103 21.07 -3.76 -7.38
C ASP A 103 20.77 -3.16 -6.01
N VAL A 104 19.57 -3.36 -5.49
CA VAL A 104 19.12 -2.78 -4.22
C VAL A 104 18.55 -3.87 -3.30
N PRO A 105 18.79 -3.79 -1.98
CA PRO A 105 18.35 -4.82 -1.03
C PRO A 105 16.88 -4.66 -0.62
N PHE A 106 16.10 -3.87 -1.34
CA PHE A 106 14.69 -3.60 -1.07
C PHE A 106 13.85 -3.66 -2.35
N ARG A 107 12.56 -3.84 -2.20
CA ARG A 107 11.63 -3.81 -3.33
C ARG A 107 11.18 -2.38 -3.61
N ILE A 108 11.39 -1.92 -4.83
CA ILE A 108 10.81 -0.67 -5.32
C ILE A 108 9.39 -0.97 -5.79
N THR A 109 8.39 -0.38 -5.16
CA THR A 109 6.98 -0.58 -5.53
C THR A 109 6.45 0.57 -6.39
N ARG A 110 7.02 1.76 -6.24
CA ARG A 110 6.75 2.94 -7.05
C ARG A 110 8.06 3.70 -7.29
N ARG A 111 8.23 4.22 -8.51
CA ARG A 111 9.43 5.00 -8.86
C ARG A 111 9.08 6.13 -9.82
N VAL A 112 9.71 7.29 -9.64
CA VAL A 112 9.60 8.41 -10.57
C VAL A 112 10.35 8.08 -11.88
N LEU A 113 9.80 8.52 -13.00
CA LEU A 113 10.48 8.45 -14.29
C LEU A 113 11.72 9.36 -14.25
N PRO A 114 12.89 8.88 -14.71
CA PRO A 114 14.06 9.72 -14.89
C PRO A 114 13.80 10.85 -15.91
N ASP A 115 14.66 11.87 -15.89
CA ASP A 115 14.61 12.92 -16.91
C ASP A 115 14.68 12.34 -18.32
N GLY A 116 13.82 12.82 -19.19
CA GLY A 116 13.74 12.32 -20.56
C GLY A 116 12.45 12.66 -21.28
N VAL A 117 12.39 12.25 -22.54
CA VAL A 117 11.17 12.36 -23.37
C VAL A 117 10.52 11.00 -23.45
N TYR A 118 9.22 10.97 -23.16
CA TYR A 118 8.41 9.75 -23.12
C TYR A 118 7.25 9.85 -24.09
N THR A 119 6.92 8.75 -24.74
CA THR A 119 5.65 8.59 -25.44
C THR A 119 4.64 8.00 -24.45
N TRP A 120 3.62 8.77 -24.06
CA TRP A 120 2.51 8.23 -23.29
C TRP A 120 1.55 7.47 -24.21
N LYS A 121 0.97 6.42 -23.68
CA LYS A 121 0.00 5.58 -24.37
C LYS A 121 -1.17 5.29 -23.43
N ILE A 122 -2.38 5.65 -23.83
CA ILE A 122 -3.62 5.36 -23.12
C ILE A 122 -4.41 4.40 -23.99
N THR A 123 -4.67 3.20 -23.46
CA THR A 123 -5.39 2.13 -24.16
C THR A 123 -6.65 1.78 -23.40
N ALA A 124 -7.78 1.80 -24.11
CA ALA A 124 -9.07 1.31 -23.62
C ALA A 124 -9.39 -0.02 -24.29
N THR A 125 -9.70 -1.05 -23.51
CA THR A 125 -10.10 -2.38 -24.00
C THR A 125 -11.42 -2.79 -23.38
N THR A 126 -12.42 -3.10 -24.17
CA THR A 126 -13.71 -3.60 -23.74
C THR A 126 -13.66 -5.11 -23.46
N ASP A 127 -14.66 -5.65 -22.76
CA ASP A 127 -14.72 -7.08 -22.45
C ASP A 127 -14.94 -7.95 -23.73
N ASP A 128 -15.48 -7.39 -24.81
CA ASP A 128 -15.63 -8.04 -26.11
C ASP A 128 -14.38 -7.92 -27.01
N GLY A 129 -13.32 -7.26 -26.52
CA GLY A 129 -12.00 -7.22 -27.15
C GLY A 129 -11.77 -6.01 -28.07
N GLU A 130 -12.71 -5.07 -28.19
CA GLU A 130 -12.42 -3.81 -28.91
C GLU A 130 -11.34 -3.03 -28.17
N THR A 131 -10.33 -2.55 -28.90
CA THR A 131 -9.21 -1.81 -28.32
C THR A 131 -8.98 -0.52 -29.08
N VAL A 132 -8.91 0.59 -28.34
CA VAL A 132 -8.59 1.93 -28.86
C VAL A 132 -7.41 2.49 -28.09
N THR A 133 -6.44 3.06 -28.81
CA THR A 133 -5.21 3.62 -28.20
C THR A 133 -5.01 5.05 -28.69
N HIS A 134 -4.65 5.93 -27.75
CA HIS A 134 -4.16 7.29 -28.02
C HIS A 134 -2.75 7.45 -27.47
N THR A 135 -1.93 8.22 -28.15
CA THR A 135 -0.54 8.49 -27.80
C THR A 135 -0.21 9.97 -27.89
N GLY A 136 0.82 10.39 -27.19
CA GLY A 136 1.38 11.73 -27.27
C GLY A 136 2.73 11.80 -26.56
N ALA A 137 3.29 12.98 -26.39
CA ALA A 137 4.58 13.17 -25.76
C ALA A 137 4.45 13.78 -24.36
N LEU A 138 5.39 13.40 -23.48
CA LEU A 138 5.63 14.00 -22.17
C LEU A 138 7.13 14.15 -21.98
N THR A 139 7.56 15.31 -21.49
CA THR A 139 8.93 15.52 -21.06
C THR A 139 9.00 15.55 -19.53
N VAL A 140 9.94 14.84 -18.94
CA VAL A 140 10.26 14.86 -17.51
C VAL A 140 11.60 15.56 -17.34
N GLU A 141 11.66 16.57 -16.49
CA GLU A 141 12.87 17.36 -16.20
C GLU A 141 13.03 17.54 -14.69
N ASN A 142 14.25 17.58 -14.20
CA ASN A 142 14.58 17.81 -12.79
C ASN A 142 13.86 16.87 -11.80
N ALA A 143 13.62 15.63 -12.18
CA ALA A 143 13.00 14.65 -11.32
C ALA A 143 13.87 14.30 -10.11
N ASP A 144 13.31 14.28 -8.90
CA ASP A 144 14.00 13.70 -7.74
C ASP A 144 13.98 12.18 -7.82
N THR A 145 15.01 11.60 -8.40
CA THR A 145 15.16 10.16 -8.61
C THR A 145 15.77 9.42 -7.42
N ARG A 146 16.18 10.12 -6.34
CA ARG A 146 16.71 9.49 -5.14
C ARG A 146 15.62 8.75 -4.42
N LEU A 147 15.76 7.44 -4.29
CA LEU A 147 14.80 6.58 -3.59
C LEU A 147 14.83 6.79 -2.06
N PRO A 148 13.70 6.59 -1.35
CA PRO A 148 13.67 6.50 0.11
C PRO A 148 14.24 5.15 0.56
N GLU A 149 15.55 5.03 0.67
CA GLU A 149 16.22 3.78 1.00
C GLU A 149 16.05 3.40 2.47
N ILE A 150 15.70 2.12 2.73
CA ILE A 150 15.64 1.51 4.05
C ILE A 150 16.73 0.46 4.17
N THR A 151 17.58 0.57 5.21
CA THR A 151 18.61 -0.42 5.54
C THR A 151 18.53 -0.85 6.99
N GLY A 152 19.24 -1.95 7.33
CA GLY A 152 19.27 -2.45 8.70
C GLY A 152 17.91 -2.89 9.25
N PHE A 153 16.94 -3.20 8.39
CA PHE A 153 15.63 -3.68 8.82
C PHE A 153 15.78 -5.00 9.54
N SER A 154 15.33 -5.04 10.80
CA SER A 154 15.45 -6.21 11.66
C SER A 154 14.28 -6.29 12.63
N VAL A 155 13.80 -7.51 12.84
CA VAL A 155 12.73 -7.88 13.79
C VAL A 155 13.33 -8.81 14.84
N TYR A 156 13.25 -8.45 16.12
CA TYR A 156 13.80 -9.25 17.21
C TYR A 156 12.97 -9.12 18.49
N PRO A 157 12.69 -10.24 19.22
CA PRO A 157 12.98 -11.62 18.82
C PRO A 157 12.16 -12.06 17.59
N LYS A 158 12.53 -13.18 16.97
CA LYS A 158 11.80 -13.78 15.85
C LYS A 158 10.55 -14.53 16.25
N GLU A 159 10.44 -14.85 17.50
CA GLU A 159 9.27 -15.44 18.15
C GLU A 159 8.95 -14.61 19.38
N PHE A 160 7.69 -14.19 19.54
CA PHE A 160 7.26 -13.47 20.72
C PHE A 160 5.88 -13.94 21.18
N SER A 161 5.61 -13.72 22.46
CA SER A 161 4.48 -14.29 23.19
C SER A 161 3.71 -13.18 23.89
N PRO A 162 2.88 -12.39 23.16
CA PRO A 162 2.15 -11.26 23.75
C PRO A 162 1.04 -11.74 24.66
N ASN A 163 1.38 -12.02 25.93
CA ASN A 163 0.46 -12.54 26.94
C ASN A 163 0.65 -11.91 28.32
N GLN A 164 1.52 -10.91 28.44
CA GLN A 164 1.85 -10.17 29.66
C GLN A 164 2.37 -11.05 30.80
N ASP A 165 3.06 -12.15 30.50
CA ASP A 165 3.69 -13.00 31.53
C ASP A 165 5.12 -12.56 31.88
N GLY A 166 5.65 -11.54 31.20
CA GLY A 166 6.98 -10.97 31.40
C GLY A 166 8.08 -11.69 30.64
N ILE A 167 7.75 -12.59 29.69
CA ILE A 167 8.72 -13.30 28.85
C ILE A 167 8.33 -13.14 27.39
N ASP A 168 9.24 -12.53 26.61
CA ASP A 168 9.08 -12.33 25.17
C ASP A 168 7.73 -11.68 24.78
N ASP A 169 7.19 -10.82 25.67
CA ASP A 169 5.92 -10.12 25.47
C ASP A 169 6.00 -9.01 24.43
N ARG A 170 7.22 -8.63 24.02
CA ARG A 170 7.44 -7.51 23.11
C ARG A 170 8.45 -7.88 22.02
N VAL A 171 8.26 -7.29 20.86
CA VAL A 171 9.19 -7.37 19.73
C VAL A 171 9.66 -5.97 19.36
N THR A 172 10.97 -5.84 19.15
CA THR A 172 11.59 -4.59 18.70
C THR A 172 11.91 -4.70 17.21
N ILE A 173 11.54 -3.68 16.45
CA ILE A 173 11.80 -3.58 15.03
C ILE A 173 12.64 -2.33 14.80
N ASN A 174 13.76 -2.50 14.12
CA ASN A 174 14.69 -1.41 13.85
C ASN A 174 14.91 -1.25 12.35
N LEU A 175 15.15 -0.02 11.93
CA LEU A 175 15.57 0.30 10.57
C LEU A 175 16.35 1.64 10.55
N PHE A 176 17.09 1.87 9.46
CA PHE A 176 17.68 3.16 9.16
C PHE A 176 17.10 3.68 7.83
N LEU A 177 16.59 4.91 7.87
CA LEU A 177 16.04 5.62 6.73
C LEU A 177 17.07 6.62 6.20
N HIS A 178 17.39 6.57 4.89
CA HIS A 178 18.44 7.37 4.27
C HIS A 178 17.97 8.69 3.64
N LYS A 179 16.68 9.02 3.77
CA LYS A 179 16.06 10.23 3.21
C LYS A 179 14.82 10.57 4.01
N ASP A 180 14.54 11.86 4.19
CA ASP A 180 13.23 12.29 4.70
C ASP A 180 12.11 11.78 3.80
N VAL A 181 11.04 11.29 4.41
CA VAL A 181 9.88 10.74 3.72
C VAL A 181 8.59 11.43 4.16
N GLU A 182 7.56 11.31 3.37
CA GLU A 182 6.22 11.77 3.75
C GLU A 182 5.55 10.77 4.69
N GLU A 183 5.86 9.48 4.51
CA GLU A 183 5.27 8.41 5.30
C GLU A 183 6.25 7.24 5.46
N LEU A 184 6.49 6.85 6.71
CA LEU A 184 7.14 5.60 7.10
C LEU A 184 6.13 4.76 7.87
N THR A 185 5.84 3.56 7.40
CA THR A 185 4.84 2.69 8.01
C THR A 185 5.40 1.30 8.24
N VAL A 186 5.26 0.78 9.47
CA VAL A 186 5.58 -0.62 9.79
C VAL A 186 4.28 -1.36 10.14
N TYR A 187 4.12 -2.55 9.61
CA TYR A 187 2.92 -3.37 9.83
C TYR A 187 3.20 -4.84 9.57
N MET A 188 2.34 -5.71 10.09
CA MET A 188 2.32 -7.14 9.72
C MET A 188 1.03 -7.46 8.98
N LEU A 189 1.11 -8.49 8.14
CA LEU A 189 -0.06 -9.11 7.51
C LEU A 189 -0.24 -10.51 8.08
N ASP A 190 -1.48 -10.83 8.45
CA ASP A 190 -1.88 -12.20 8.77
C ASP A 190 -2.18 -13.01 7.49
N LYS A 191 -2.53 -14.28 7.67
CA LYS A 191 -2.85 -15.21 6.57
C LYS A 191 -4.09 -14.80 5.78
N GLU A 192 -4.98 -14.05 6.40
CA GLU A 192 -6.20 -13.51 5.82
C GLU A 192 -5.95 -12.16 5.11
N GLY A 193 -4.73 -11.60 5.23
CA GLY A 193 -4.34 -10.32 4.65
C GLY A 193 -4.78 -9.12 5.50
N VAL A 194 -5.15 -9.32 6.76
CA VAL A 194 -5.47 -8.22 7.67
C VAL A 194 -4.17 -7.53 8.10
N ARG A 195 -4.18 -6.21 8.05
CA ARG A 195 -3.04 -5.37 8.39
C ARG A 195 -3.07 -4.99 9.87
N HIS A 196 -2.04 -5.37 10.60
CA HIS A 196 -1.80 -4.97 11.97
C HIS A 196 -0.71 -3.91 11.99
N HIS A 197 -1.09 -2.66 12.26
CA HIS A 197 -0.16 -1.52 12.30
C HIS A 197 0.70 -1.58 13.55
N ILE A 198 2.00 -1.31 13.40
CA ILE A 198 2.98 -1.26 14.47
C ILE A 198 3.41 0.20 14.63
N PRO A 199 3.06 0.84 15.76
CA PRO A 199 3.40 2.23 15.99
C PRO A 199 4.90 2.40 16.26
N GLU A 200 5.45 3.52 15.82
CA GLU A 200 6.81 3.89 16.17
C GLU A 200 6.88 4.32 17.64
N GLU A 201 7.93 3.92 18.31
CA GLU A 201 8.20 4.38 19.66
C GLU A 201 8.49 5.87 19.69
N GLU A 202 8.23 6.54 20.81
CA GLU A 202 8.59 7.93 21.03
C GLU A 202 10.09 8.17 21.16
N ARG A 203 10.72 9.22 20.54
CA ARG A 203 11.97 9.12 20.01
C ARG A 203 12.92 10.22 19.96
N ARG A 204 14.14 9.80 19.67
CA ARG A 204 15.26 10.71 19.41
C ARG A 204 15.19 11.28 17.99
N THR A 205 14.79 10.46 17.04
CA THR A 205 14.62 10.85 15.63
C THR A 205 13.15 11.28 15.42
N PRO A 206 12.89 12.45 14.83
CA PRO A 206 11.52 12.82 14.45
C PRO A 206 10.93 11.82 13.45
N LEU A 207 9.61 11.63 13.52
CA LEU A 207 8.90 10.77 12.58
C LEU A 207 9.23 11.16 11.12
N ASN A 208 9.37 10.16 10.26
CA ASN A 208 9.54 10.32 8.82
C ASN A 208 10.82 11.06 8.38
N THR A 209 11.78 11.31 9.26
CA THR A 209 13.06 11.96 8.91
C THR A 209 14.16 10.95 8.70
N GLU A 210 15.21 11.33 7.98
CA GLU A 210 16.43 10.54 7.85
C GLU A 210 16.99 10.19 9.23
N GLY A 211 17.35 8.90 9.43
CA GLY A 211 17.92 8.44 10.68
C GLY A 211 17.47 7.05 11.10
N PHE A 212 17.75 6.74 12.36
CA PHE A 212 17.45 5.45 12.98
C PHE A 212 16.05 5.48 13.62
N HIS A 213 15.20 4.54 13.23
CA HIS A 213 13.85 4.37 13.71
C HIS A 213 13.68 3.05 14.44
N THR A 214 12.94 3.08 15.54
CA THR A 214 12.63 1.91 16.38
C THR A 214 11.14 1.81 16.59
N PHE A 215 10.61 0.61 16.45
CA PHE A 215 9.22 0.27 16.70
C PHE A 215 9.19 -0.81 17.77
N ASP A 216 8.32 -0.66 18.74
CA ASP A 216 8.12 -1.61 19.83
C ASP A 216 6.67 -2.07 19.83
N TYR A 217 6.46 -3.37 19.80
CA TYR A 217 5.13 -3.94 19.62
C TYR A 217 4.88 -5.08 20.62
N ASP A 218 3.76 -4.98 21.30
CA ASP A 218 3.28 -5.89 22.34
C ASP A 218 2.01 -6.67 21.95
N GLY A 219 1.70 -6.73 20.65
CA GLY A 219 0.44 -7.28 20.15
C GLY A 219 -0.74 -6.31 20.26
N GLY A 220 -0.52 -5.07 20.72
CA GLY A 220 -1.57 -4.06 20.94
C GLY A 220 -2.20 -4.14 22.32
N ILE A 221 -1.69 -4.99 23.21
CA ILE A 221 -2.28 -5.26 24.54
C ILE A 221 -2.22 -4.02 25.42
N ASP A 222 -1.14 -3.27 25.42
CA ASP A 222 -1.01 -2.02 26.20
C ASP A 222 -2.04 -0.97 25.77
N ALA A 223 -2.47 -1.00 24.49
CA ALA A 223 -3.55 -0.19 23.95
C ALA A 223 -4.96 -0.78 24.20
N GLY A 224 -5.05 -1.91 24.87
CA GLY A 224 -6.30 -2.60 25.21
C GLY A 224 -6.89 -3.43 24.07
N ALA A 225 -6.12 -3.67 23.00
CA ALA A 225 -6.54 -4.55 21.91
C ALA A 225 -6.30 -6.04 22.26
N GLU A 226 -7.02 -6.94 21.58
CA GLU A 226 -6.67 -8.35 21.56
C GLU A 226 -5.49 -8.53 20.60
N PRO A 227 -4.45 -9.29 21.00
CA PRO A 227 -3.32 -9.56 20.13
C PRO A 227 -3.75 -10.38 18.91
N PRO A 228 -3.03 -10.27 17.78
CA PRO A 228 -3.27 -11.12 16.63
C PRO A 228 -3.16 -12.61 16.97
N PRO A 229 -3.84 -13.52 16.25
CA PRO A 229 -3.76 -14.95 16.48
C PRO A 229 -2.34 -15.52 16.37
N ASN A 230 -2.08 -16.64 17.07
CA ASN A 230 -0.82 -17.36 16.92
C ASN A 230 -0.56 -17.75 15.46
N GLY A 231 0.67 -17.59 14.99
CA GLY A 231 1.07 -17.93 13.64
C GLY A 231 2.29 -17.18 13.15
N GLU A 232 2.64 -17.45 11.89
CA GLU A 232 3.71 -16.77 11.20
C GLU A 232 3.18 -15.53 10.48
N TYR A 233 3.89 -14.43 10.59
CA TYR A 233 3.57 -13.14 10.00
C TYR A 233 4.74 -12.62 9.17
N THR A 234 4.42 -11.96 8.08
CA THR A 234 5.40 -11.13 7.38
C THR A 234 5.29 -9.70 7.91
N VAL A 235 6.39 -9.18 8.41
CA VAL A 235 6.53 -7.78 8.84
C VAL A 235 7.04 -6.96 7.68
N TYR A 236 6.39 -5.85 7.43
CA TYR A 236 6.67 -4.92 6.34
C TYR A 236 7.11 -3.58 6.91
N ALA A 237 8.16 -2.99 6.34
CA ALA A 237 8.42 -1.56 6.48
C ALA A 237 8.36 -0.90 5.10
N GLU A 238 7.53 0.11 4.97
CA GLU A 238 7.27 0.83 3.73
C GLU A 238 7.55 2.31 3.93
N ALA A 239 8.36 2.90 3.04
CA ALA A 239 8.64 4.33 3.03
C ALA A 239 8.16 4.96 1.73
N ARG A 240 7.47 6.11 1.83
CA ARG A 240 6.99 6.91 0.71
C ARG A 240 7.50 8.34 0.82
N ASP A 241 8.25 8.80 -0.17
CA ASP A 241 8.75 10.18 -0.20
C ASP A 241 7.71 11.17 -0.75
N ALA A 242 8.07 12.46 -0.73
CA ALA A 242 7.19 13.55 -1.15
C ALA A 242 6.85 13.51 -2.67
N VAL A 243 7.70 12.91 -3.51
CA VAL A 243 7.43 12.72 -4.93
C VAL A 243 6.43 11.58 -5.14
N GLY A 244 6.35 10.65 -4.18
CA GLY A 244 5.48 9.48 -4.23
C GLY A 244 6.21 8.19 -4.61
N GLN A 245 7.55 8.19 -4.65
CA GLN A 245 8.34 6.96 -4.76
C GLN A 245 8.15 6.12 -3.50
N ARG A 246 8.17 4.79 -3.65
CA ARG A 246 7.85 3.90 -2.56
C ARG A 246 8.74 2.67 -2.58
N VAL A 247 9.35 2.38 -1.44
CA VAL A 247 10.15 1.18 -1.22
C VAL A 247 9.59 0.35 -0.09
N LEU A 248 9.91 -0.94 -0.10
CA LEU A 248 9.39 -1.94 0.83
C LEU A 248 10.49 -2.92 1.19
N VAL A 249 10.66 -3.16 2.49
CA VAL A 249 11.47 -4.25 3.04
C VAL A 249 10.58 -5.19 3.85
N THR A 250 10.99 -6.45 3.99
CA THR A 250 10.21 -7.45 4.72
C THR A 250 11.10 -8.30 5.62
N ASP A 251 10.52 -8.77 6.71
CA ASP A 251 11.11 -9.74 7.61
C ASP A 251 9.99 -10.64 8.18
N THR A 252 10.34 -11.66 8.94
CA THR A 252 9.37 -12.61 9.50
C THR A 252 9.29 -12.50 11.01
N LEU A 253 8.12 -12.83 11.57
CA LEU A 253 7.83 -12.87 12.98
C LEU A 253 6.83 -14.00 13.27
N THR A 254 7.06 -14.75 14.34
CA THR A 254 6.14 -15.79 14.82
C THR A 254 5.50 -15.35 16.13
N LEU A 255 4.18 -15.38 16.20
CA LEU A 255 3.42 -15.19 17.44
C LEU A 255 3.06 -16.53 18.03
N VAL A 256 3.36 -16.71 19.34
CA VAL A 256 3.02 -17.90 20.10
C VAL A 256 2.33 -17.49 21.40
N ASN A 257 1.43 -18.32 21.91
CA ASN A 257 0.74 -18.08 23.19
C ASN A 257 0.13 -16.67 23.34
N ALA A 258 -0.28 -16.06 22.23
CA ALA A 258 -0.90 -14.75 22.26
C ALA A 258 -2.24 -14.78 22.99
N GLY A 259 -2.54 -13.77 23.80
CA GLY A 259 -3.82 -13.63 24.48
C GLY A 259 -3.73 -12.71 25.68
N ARG A 260 -4.86 -12.13 26.07
CA ARG A 260 -4.92 -11.32 27.29
C ARG A 260 -5.12 -12.25 28.50
N PRO A 261 -4.25 -12.19 29.52
CA PRO A 261 -4.45 -12.97 30.73
C PRO A 261 -5.66 -12.42 31.50
N MET A 262 -6.58 -13.29 31.84
CA MET A 262 -7.73 -12.99 32.69
C MET A 262 -7.81 -13.98 33.84
N ALA A 263 -7.91 -13.47 35.05
CA ALA A 263 -7.99 -14.29 36.23
C ALA A 263 -9.08 -13.77 37.16
N TYR A 264 -9.83 -14.70 37.75
CA TYR A 264 -10.84 -14.41 38.74
C TYR A 264 -10.44 -15.00 40.10
N ILE A 265 -10.63 -14.23 41.15
CA ILE A 265 -10.51 -14.74 42.54
C ILE A 265 -11.83 -15.40 42.89
N LEU A 266 -11.82 -16.71 43.07
CA LEU A 266 -13.04 -17.51 43.29
C LEU A 266 -13.49 -17.52 44.74
N ASN A 267 -12.55 -17.42 45.70
CA ASN A 267 -12.91 -17.47 47.11
C ASN A 267 -13.07 -16.05 47.67
N GLY A 268 -14.28 -15.74 48.12
CA GLY A 268 -14.59 -14.47 48.83
C GLY A 268 -14.09 -14.40 50.27
N GLU A 269 -13.57 -15.51 50.80
CA GLU A 269 -13.04 -15.60 52.17
C GLU A 269 -11.52 -15.72 52.15
N MET A 270 -10.84 -14.83 52.88
CA MET A 270 -9.40 -14.86 53.08
C MET A 270 -9.11 -15.27 54.54
N THR A 271 -8.42 -16.39 54.73
CA THR A 271 -7.99 -16.78 56.06
C THR A 271 -6.56 -16.30 56.27
N LEU A 272 -6.39 -15.42 57.25
CA LEU A 272 -5.08 -14.90 57.65
C LEU A 272 -4.57 -15.67 58.87
N LYS A 273 -3.32 -16.14 58.82
CA LYS A 273 -2.63 -16.80 59.91
C LYS A 273 -1.20 -16.28 60.03
N PRO A 274 -0.79 -15.76 61.22
CA PRO A 274 -1.62 -15.55 62.39
C PRO A 274 -2.61 -14.40 62.25
N THR A 275 -3.61 -14.33 63.09
CA THR A 275 -4.60 -13.22 63.16
C THR A 275 -4.09 -11.98 63.90
N THR A 276 -2.98 -12.13 64.61
CA THR A 276 -2.27 -11.03 65.29
C THR A 276 -0.80 -11.11 64.88
N LEU A 277 -0.28 -10.02 64.34
CA LEU A 277 1.09 -9.89 63.86
C LEU A 277 1.86 -8.94 64.78
N VAL A 278 3.12 -9.27 65.08
CA VAL A 278 4.09 -8.33 65.60
C VAL A 278 5.04 -7.91 64.49
N ILE A 279 5.80 -6.83 64.69
CA ILE A 279 6.79 -6.34 63.72
C ILE A 279 7.75 -7.50 63.37
N SER A 280 7.93 -7.79 62.11
CA SER A 280 8.76 -8.87 61.53
C SER A 280 8.08 -10.26 61.44
N ASP A 281 6.81 -10.43 61.80
CA ASP A 281 6.09 -11.68 61.56
C ASP A 281 5.76 -11.83 60.07
N THR A 282 5.60 -13.09 59.63
CA THR A 282 5.16 -13.42 58.27
C THR A 282 3.66 -13.64 58.23
N LEU A 283 2.99 -12.89 57.37
CA LEU A 283 1.57 -13.08 57.04
C LEU A 283 1.43 -14.11 55.93
N CYS A 284 0.74 -15.20 56.19
CA CYS A 284 0.41 -16.21 55.20
C CYS A 284 -1.07 -16.14 54.84
N PHE A 285 -1.39 -16.20 53.56
CA PHE A 285 -2.76 -16.27 53.04
C PHE A 285 -2.84 -17.21 51.82
N THR A 286 -4.01 -17.70 51.53
CA THR A 286 -4.29 -18.54 50.37
C THR A 286 -5.36 -17.88 49.53
N LEU A 287 -5.09 -17.77 48.24
CA LEU A 287 -6.06 -17.36 47.23
C LEU A 287 -6.29 -18.48 46.24
N THR A 288 -7.54 -18.69 45.84
CA THR A 288 -7.88 -19.55 44.72
C THR A 288 -8.16 -18.67 43.53
N VAL A 289 -7.40 -18.86 42.45
CA VAL A 289 -7.48 -18.09 41.24
C VAL A 289 -7.84 -19.04 40.10
N GLU A 290 -8.85 -18.66 39.32
CA GLU A 290 -9.22 -19.35 38.09
C GLU A 290 -8.68 -18.58 36.91
N ASN A 291 -8.02 -19.27 35.97
CA ASN A 291 -7.61 -18.73 34.70
C ASN A 291 -8.78 -18.82 33.71
N ASP A 292 -9.38 -17.70 33.32
CA ASP A 292 -10.47 -17.62 32.36
C ASP A 292 -10.00 -17.06 31.00
N SER A 293 -8.69 -17.11 30.76
CA SER A 293 -8.09 -16.68 29.51
C SER A 293 -7.68 -17.85 28.62
N GLY A 294 -7.56 -17.58 27.31
CA GLY A 294 -6.98 -18.53 26.35
C GLY A 294 -5.47 -18.69 26.46
N THR A 295 -4.81 -17.95 27.37
CA THR A 295 -3.36 -17.96 27.54
C THR A 295 -2.96 -18.47 28.94
N TYR A 296 -1.67 -18.74 29.13
CA TYR A 296 -1.15 -19.22 30.43
C TYR A 296 -1.01 -18.06 31.41
N LEU A 297 -1.48 -18.28 32.66
CA LEU A 297 -1.14 -17.41 33.79
C LEU A 297 0.15 -17.89 34.44
N ARG A 298 1.11 -17.00 34.51
CA ARG A 298 2.35 -17.27 35.20
C ARG A 298 2.18 -17.12 36.71
N THR A 299 2.61 -18.12 37.48
CA THR A 299 2.51 -18.11 38.95
C THR A 299 3.78 -17.65 39.64
N THR A 300 4.86 -17.45 38.87
CA THR A 300 6.15 -16.94 39.40
C THR A 300 6.62 -15.81 38.54
N GLY A 301 7.20 -14.78 39.13
CA GLY A 301 7.75 -13.63 38.38
C GLY A 301 8.87 -14.03 37.40
N PRO A 302 9.24 -13.14 36.49
CA PRO A 302 10.40 -13.36 35.66
C PRO A 302 11.62 -13.58 36.53
N TRP A 303 12.40 -14.60 36.20
CA TRP A 303 13.67 -14.82 36.88
C TRP A 303 14.60 -13.64 36.50
N PRO A 304 15.35 -13.07 37.48
CA PRO A 304 16.26 -11.97 37.20
C PRO A 304 17.40 -12.37 36.26
#